data_bfc1b3047ee3151fd6316bb6e6b3cd74
#
_entry.id   bfc1b3047ee3151fd6316bb6e6b3cd74
#
_cell.length_a   1.000
_cell.length_b   1.000
_cell.length_c   1.000
_cell.angle_alpha   90.00
_cell.angle_beta   90.00
_cell.angle_gamma   90.00
#
_symmetry.space_group_name_H-M   'P 1'
#
loop_
_entity.id
_entity.type
_entity.pdbx_description
1 polymer ?
#
loop_
_entity_poly.entity_id
_entity_poly.type
_entity_poly.pdbx_seq_one_letter_code
_entity_poly.pdbx_strand_id
1 'polypeptide(L)'
;MWRQVYIIAEEREGGMLKVGDLIDGKYKILNEIGRGGMSTVYLAINEKANKPWAVKEVRKNGISNRELVKQSLMVEINLLKKLKHKGLPSIVDIIDQQDNYLIVMDYIEGITLENIMQEEGVQPQEKVVDWANQLCDVLQYLHTRKPAIIYRDMKPSNIMLRSDGSVVLIDFGTAREFKERHVADTTCLGTQGYAAPEQFGGMGQTDERTDIYSLGATMYRLVTGHNPSEPPYEMYPITHWNPRLSTGLEGIIAKCTSKDPKSR
;
A
#
# COMPACT_ATOMS: atom_id res chain seq x y z
N MET A 1 -12.19 4.02 -26.96
CA MET A 1 -13.59 4.52 -26.82
C MET A 1 -13.88 4.59 -25.33
N TRP A 2 -13.73 5.75 -24.71
CA TRP A 2 -13.83 5.99 -23.27
C TRP A 2 -15.29 5.99 -22.85
N ARG A 3 -15.74 5.05 -22.01
CA ARG A 3 -17.06 5.13 -21.37
C ARG A 3 -16.96 6.11 -20.20
N GLN A 4 -17.58 7.27 -20.34
CA GLN A 4 -17.88 8.19 -19.27
C GLN A 4 -18.90 7.53 -18.32
N VAL A 5 -18.46 7.22 -17.09
CA VAL A 5 -19.38 6.92 -16.00
C VAL A 5 -19.57 8.22 -15.23
N TYR A 6 -20.69 8.91 -15.45
CA TYR A 6 -21.13 10.01 -14.60
C TYR A 6 -21.74 9.41 -13.34
N ILE A 7 -21.06 9.55 -12.20
CA ILE A 7 -21.66 9.34 -10.89
C ILE A 7 -22.14 10.71 -10.41
N ILE A 8 -23.45 10.83 -10.21
CA ILE A 8 -24.10 12.01 -9.64
C ILE A 8 -23.65 12.12 -8.18
N ALA A 9 -22.95 13.21 -7.83
CA ALA A 9 -22.48 13.48 -6.49
C ALA A 9 -23.66 13.99 -5.63
N GLU A 10 -24.04 13.21 -4.60
CA GLU A 10 -24.83 13.70 -3.49
C GLU A 10 -23.97 14.64 -2.61
N GLU A 11 -24.54 15.79 -2.26
CA GLU A 11 -23.95 16.76 -1.35
C GLU A 11 -23.69 16.13 0.02
N ARG A 12 -22.42 16.07 0.42
CA ARG A 12 -22.00 15.76 1.79
C ARG A 12 -21.25 16.95 2.36
N GLU A 13 -21.77 17.46 3.46
CA GLU A 13 -21.16 18.52 4.26
C GLU A 13 -19.77 18.09 4.77
N GLY A 14 -18.79 18.98 4.61
CA GLY A 14 -17.45 18.89 5.20
C GLY A 14 -16.29 18.74 4.20
N GLY A 15 -15.78 19.84 3.67
CA GLY A 15 -14.37 20.06 3.33
C GLY A 15 -13.65 19.12 2.34
N MET A 16 -14.35 18.25 1.62
CA MET A 16 -13.71 17.33 0.64
C MET A 16 -13.56 17.99 -0.72
N LEU A 17 -12.45 17.68 -1.40
CA LEU A 17 -12.21 18.12 -2.76
C LEU A 17 -13.33 17.62 -3.69
N LYS A 18 -13.72 18.48 -4.63
CA LYS A 18 -14.75 18.19 -5.64
C LYS A 18 -14.13 18.16 -7.03
N VAL A 19 -14.79 17.43 -7.93
CA VAL A 19 -14.43 17.44 -9.35
C VAL A 19 -14.50 18.88 -9.86
N GLY A 20 -13.44 19.31 -10.53
CA GLY A 20 -13.27 20.68 -11.03
C GLY A 20 -12.49 21.61 -10.09
N ASP A 21 -12.28 21.27 -8.83
CA ASP A 21 -11.47 22.09 -7.92
C ASP A 21 -10.05 22.24 -8.45
N LEU A 22 -9.53 23.46 -8.37
CA LEU A 22 -8.17 23.80 -8.76
C LEU A 22 -7.29 24.00 -7.52
N ILE A 23 -6.37 23.07 -7.28
CA ILE A 23 -5.48 23.07 -6.14
C ILE A 23 -4.21 23.83 -6.48
N ASP A 24 -3.82 24.78 -5.62
CA ASP A 24 -2.60 25.62 -5.76
C ASP A 24 -2.45 26.26 -7.15
N GLY A 25 -3.58 26.51 -7.84
CA GLY A 25 -3.59 27.06 -9.21
C GLY A 25 -2.93 26.14 -10.26
N LYS A 26 -2.69 24.88 -9.93
CA LYS A 26 -1.92 23.94 -10.78
C LYS A 26 -2.64 22.64 -11.08
N TYR A 27 -3.30 22.03 -10.07
CA TYR A 27 -3.83 20.67 -10.16
C TYR A 27 -5.35 20.71 -10.16
N LYS A 28 -5.97 20.39 -11.27
CA LYS A 28 -7.43 20.32 -11.41
C LYS A 28 -7.91 18.90 -11.13
N ILE A 29 -8.80 18.77 -10.16
CA ILE A 29 -9.40 17.47 -9.79
C ILE A 29 -10.31 16.99 -10.91
N LEU A 30 -10.09 15.75 -11.37
CA LEU A 30 -10.88 15.09 -12.40
C LEU A 30 -11.91 14.12 -11.82
N ASN A 31 -11.49 13.25 -10.91
CA ASN A 31 -12.35 12.27 -10.25
C ASN A 31 -11.68 11.68 -9.01
N GLU A 32 -12.50 11.07 -8.12
CA GLU A 32 -12.02 10.21 -7.04
C GLU A 32 -11.60 8.86 -7.62
N ILE A 33 -10.44 8.36 -7.23
CA ILE A 33 -9.89 7.07 -7.67
C ILE A 33 -9.67 6.07 -6.53
N GLY A 34 -9.80 6.50 -5.28
CA GLY A 34 -9.71 5.64 -4.11
C GLY A 34 -10.13 6.34 -2.84
N ARG A 35 -10.71 5.57 -1.90
CA ARG A 35 -11.14 6.07 -0.59
C ARG A 35 -10.74 5.10 0.51
N GLY A 36 -10.07 5.62 1.53
CA GLY A 36 -9.72 4.90 2.76
C GLY A 36 -10.38 5.53 3.99
N GLY A 37 -10.15 4.98 5.16
CA GLY A 37 -10.76 5.46 6.40
C GLY A 37 -10.43 6.92 6.75
N MET A 38 -9.22 7.37 6.49
CA MET A 38 -8.74 8.73 6.83
C MET A 38 -8.29 9.55 5.62
N SER A 39 -8.29 8.98 4.42
CA SER A 39 -7.80 9.65 3.21
C SER A 39 -8.65 9.32 2.00
N THR A 40 -8.68 10.24 1.05
CA THR A 40 -9.28 10.06 -0.27
C THR A 40 -8.22 10.37 -1.32
N VAL A 41 -8.15 9.59 -2.39
CA VAL A 41 -7.22 9.78 -3.48
C VAL A 41 -7.97 10.20 -4.72
N TYR A 42 -7.51 11.26 -5.35
CA TYR A 42 -8.09 11.81 -6.57
C TYR A 42 -7.12 11.72 -7.74
N LEU A 43 -7.64 11.54 -8.93
CA LEU A 43 -6.95 11.86 -10.17
C LEU A 43 -7.03 13.37 -10.40
N ALA A 44 -5.91 13.99 -10.63
CA ALA A 44 -5.82 15.41 -11.01
C ALA A 44 -4.97 15.57 -12.27
N ILE A 45 -5.17 16.66 -13.00
CA ILE A 45 -4.34 17.04 -14.13
C ILE A 45 -3.67 18.38 -13.87
N ASN A 46 -2.39 18.47 -14.18
CA ASN A 46 -1.74 19.76 -14.34
C ASN A 46 -1.92 20.19 -15.79
N GLU A 47 -2.86 21.11 -16.05
CA GLU A 47 -3.20 21.54 -17.41
C GLU A 47 -2.02 22.16 -18.17
N LYS A 48 -1.10 22.84 -17.45
CA LYS A 48 0.09 23.44 -18.08
C LYS A 48 1.12 22.41 -18.51
N ALA A 49 1.31 21.36 -17.68
CA ALA A 49 2.24 20.29 -17.98
C ALA A 49 1.60 19.14 -18.78
N ASN A 50 0.28 19.15 -18.95
CA ASN A 50 -0.54 18.08 -19.54
C ASN A 50 -0.18 16.70 -18.96
N LYS A 51 -0.02 16.65 -17.62
CA LYS A 51 0.41 15.44 -16.90
C LYS A 51 -0.60 15.09 -15.82
N PRO A 52 -1.03 13.80 -15.72
CA PRO A 52 -1.87 13.33 -14.64
C PRO A 52 -1.04 13.13 -13.35
N TRP A 53 -1.70 13.37 -12.21
CA TRP A 53 -1.17 13.20 -10.87
C TRP A 53 -2.19 12.52 -9.97
N ALA A 54 -1.73 11.79 -8.96
CA ALA A 54 -2.57 11.38 -7.85
C ALA A 54 -2.47 12.41 -6.72
N VAL A 55 -3.61 12.82 -6.18
CA VAL A 55 -3.70 13.73 -5.03
C VAL A 55 -4.34 12.96 -3.88
N LYS A 56 -3.55 12.66 -2.84
CA LYS A 56 -4.04 12.04 -1.60
C LYS A 56 -4.41 13.15 -0.62
N GLU A 57 -5.70 13.27 -0.35
CA GLU A 57 -6.27 14.17 0.66
C GLU A 57 -6.32 13.45 2.00
N VAL A 58 -5.68 14.02 3.02
CA VAL A 58 -5.66 13.51 4.40
C VAL A 58 -6.28 14.55 5.32
N ARG A 59 -7.36 14.19 6.02
CA ARG A 59 -8.09 15.12 6.90
C ARG A 59 -7.34 15.37 8.21
N LYS A 60 -7.35 16.62 8.65
CA LYS A 60 -6.82 17.05 9.95
C LYS A 60 -7.84 16.88 11.07
N ASN A 61 -9.14 16.82 10.74
CA ASN A 61 -10.25 16.80 11.69
C ASN A 61 -10.76 15.38 11.96
N GLY A 62 -11.27 15.15 13.18
CA GLY A 62 -11.88 13.87 13.59
C GLY A 62 -10.99 12.94 14.42
N ILE A 63 -9.76 13.35 14.77
CA ILE A 63 -8.86 12.53 15.57
C ILE A 63 -8.57 13.26 16.88
N SER A 64 -8.73 12.56 17.99
CA SER A 64 -8.52 13.08 19.36
C SER A 64 -7.11 13.61 19.59
N ASN A 65 -6.17 13.33 18.67
CA ASN A 65 -4.79 13.80 18.74
C ASN A 65 -4.29 14.28 17.35
N ARG A 66 -4.64 15.52 17.00
CA ARG A 66 -4.19 16.18 15.75
C ARG A 66 -2.67 16.10 15.53
N GLU A 67 -1.91 16.16 16.60
CA GLU A 67 -0.45 16.16 16.55
C GLU A 67 0.11 14.79 16.12
N LEU A 68 -0.48 13.68 16.58
CA LEU A 68 -0.05 12.32 16.17
C LEU A 68 -0.29 12.07 14.68
N VAL A 69 -1.42 12.53 14.14
CA VAL A 69 -1.71 12.37 12.71
C VAL A 69 -0.78 13.21 11.85
N LYS A 70 -0.55 14.45 12.27
CA LYS A 70 0.43 15.32 11.62
C LYS A 70 1.82 14.69 11.62
N GLN A 71 2.26 14.14 12.75
CA GLN A 71 3.55 13.46 12.86
C GLN A 71 3.62 12.22 11.96
N SER A 72 2.61 11.37 11.95
CA SER A 72 2.57 10.18 11.09
C SER A 72 2.61 10.55 9.61
N LEU A 73 1.82 11.55 9.21
CA LEU A 73 1.80 12.06 7.84
C LEU A 73 3.14 12.68 7.43
N MET A 74 3.73 13.48 8.31
CA MET A 74 5.05 14.09 8.03
C MET A 74 6.15 13.03 7.92
N VAL A 75 6.06 11.93 8.67
CA VAL A 75 6.96 10.78 8.53
C VAL A 75 6.79 10.15 7.14
N GLU A 76 5.55 9.81 6.74
CA GLU A 76 5.26 9.26 5.40
C GLU A 76 5.82 10.17 4.29
N ILE A 77 5.52 11.45 4.36
CA ILE A 77 5.98 12.45 3.40
C ILE A 77 7.51 12.52 3.32
N ASN A 78 8.17 12.60 4.47
CA ASN A 78 9.63 12.71 4.53
C ASN A 78 10.33 11.44 4.08
N LEU A 79 9.72 10.27 4.29
CA LEU A 79 10.19 9.01 3.76
C LEU A 79 10.07 9.00 2.23
N LEU A 80 8.88 9.24 1.70
CA LEU A 80 8.64 9.18 0.26
C LEU A 80 9.46 10.20 -0.54
N LYS A 81 9.67 11.42 -0.01
CA LYS A 81 10.52 12.44 -0.67
C LYS A 81 11.95 11.98 -0.93
N LYS A 82 12.47 11.10 -0.08
CA LYS A 82 13.86 10.58 -0.18
C LYS A 82 13.96 9.37 -1.09
N LEU A 83 12.83 8.72 -1.44
CA LEU A 83 12.82 7.48 -2.18
C LEU A 83 12.76 7.74 -3.70
N LYS A 84 13.63 7.01 -4.43
CA LYS A 84 13.65 6.99 -5.90
C LYS A 84 13.83 5.54 -6.35
N HIS A 85 12.72 4.91 -6.72
CA HIS A 85 12.73 3.54 -7.22
C HIS A 85 11.57 3.34 -8.21
N LYS A 86 11.78 2.56 -9.28
CA LYS A 86 10.76 2.33 -10.34
C LYS A 86 9.46 1.70 -9.82
N GLY A 87 9.56 0.92 -8.75
CA GLY A 87 8.43 0.27 -8.07
C GLY A 87 7.81 1.11 -6.95
N LEU A 88 8.09 2.42 -6.86
CA LEU A 88 7.54 3.35 -5.87
C LEU A 88 7.06 4.65 -6.54
N PRO A 89 5.94 5.27 -6.08
CA PRO A 89 5.54 6.60 -6.54
C PRO A 89 6.47 7.67 -5.99
N SER A 90 6.73 8.73 -6.77
CA SER A 90 7.46 9.90 -6.31
C SER A 90 6.50 10.96 -5.80
N ILE A 91 6.77 11.59 -4.66
CA ILE A 91 6.05 12.79 -4.22
C ILE A 91 6.60 14.00 -5.00
N VAL A 92 5.66 14.80 -5.52
CA VAL A 92 5.94 15.99 -6.34
C VAL A 92 5.68 17.26 -5.57
N ASP A 93 4.59 17.30 -4.80
CA ASP A 93 4.17 18.49 -4.06
C ASP A 93 3.42 18.12 -2.78
N ILE A 94 3.40 19.05 -1.82
CA ILE A 94 2.66 18.93 -0.57
C ILE A 94 2.05 20.28 -0.26
N ILE A 95 0.74 20.27 -0.14
CA ILE A 95 -0.04 21.48 0.07
C ILE A 95 -0.72 21.38 1.44
N ASP A 96 -0.37 22.29 2.34
CA ASP A 96 -0.96 22.39 3.67
C ASP A 96 -2.18 23.33 3.59
N GLN A 97 -3.38 22.78 3.65
CA GLN A 97 -4.63 23.53 3.72
C GLN A 97 -5.16 23.56 5.15
N GLN A 98 -6.13 24.44 5.44
CA GLN A 98 -6.65 24.65 6.78
C GLN A 98 -7.11 23.33 7.44
N ASP A 99 -7.88 22.51 6.71
CA ASP A 99 -8.51 21.29 7.22
C ASP A 99 -7.89 19.99 6.72
N ASN A 100 -7.01 20.06 5.70
CA ASN A 100 -6.47 18.89 5.02
C ASN A 100 -5.00 19.08 4.67
N TYR A 101 -4.28 17.95 4.55
CA TYR A 101 -3.03 17.87 3.81
C TYR A 101 -3.30 17.25 2.45
N LEU A 102 -2.72 17.82 1.40
CA LEU A 102 -2.79 17.29 0.05
C LEU A 102 -1.39 16.86 -0.39
N ILE A 103 -1.23 15.58 -0.68
CA ILE A 103 0.03 15.00 -1.15
C ILE A 103 -0.14 14.73 -2.64
N VAL A 104 0.61 15.46 -3.47
CA VAL A 104 0.64 15.25 -4.92
C VAL A 104 1.77 14.30 -5.27
N MET A 105 1.44 13.21 -5.96
CA MET A 105 2.39 12.17 -6.30
C MET A 105 2.16 11.64 -7.72
N ASP A 106 3.10 10.82 -8.21
CA ASP A 106 2.95 10.16 -9.50
C ASP A 106 1.61 9.40 -9.57
N TYR A 107 0.84 9.67 -10.62
CA TYR A 107 -0.30 8.82 -10.97
C TYR A 107 0.22 7.54 -11.59
N ILE A 108 -0.10 6.41 -10.96
CA ILE A 108 0.25 5.09 -11.47
C ILE A 108 -0.90 4.59 -12.33
N GLU A 109 -0.71 4.57 -13.63
CA GLU A 109 -1.66 3.97 -14.55
C GLU A 109 -1.58 2.45 -14.44
N GLY A 110 -2.68 1.84 -13.97
CA GLY A 110 -2.72 0.40 -13.72
C GLY A 110 -3.95 0.01 -12.90
N ILE A 111 -3.95 -1.25 -12.47
CA ILE A 111 -5.01 -1.85 -11.66
C ILE A 111 -4.38 -2.50 -10.41
N THR A 112 -5.06 -2.46 -9.26
CA THR A 112 -4.53 -3.13 -8.06
C THR A 112 -4.60 -4.64 -8.20
N LEU A 113 -3.66 -5.37 -7.56
CA LEU A 113 -3.73 -6.84 -7.54
C LEU A 113 -5.01 -7.34 -6.87
N GLU A 114 -5.61 -6.57 -5.95
CA GLU A 114 -6.91 -6.90 -5.38
C GLU A 114 -8.03 -6.84 -6.42
N ASN A 115 -8.07 -5.81 -7.27
CA ASN A 115 -9.06 -5.72 -8.33
C ASN A 115 -8.86 -6.82 -9.38
N ILE A 116 -7.60 -7.17 -9.71
CA ILE A 116 -7.30 -8.31 -10.58
C ILE A 116 -7.86 -9.60 -9.98
N MET A 117 -7.68 -9.81 -8.67
CA MET A 117 -8.25 -10.98 -7.99
C MET A 117 -9.78 -11.01 -8.03
N GLN A 118 -10.43 -9.85 -7.96
CA GLN A 118 -11.89 -9.73 -8.05
C GLN A 118 -12.40 -10.01 -9.48
N GLU A 119 -11.67 -9.58 -10.50
CA GLU A 119 -12.08 -9.72 -11.90
C GLU A 119 -11.68 -11.07 -12.51
N GLU A 120 -10.45 -11.53 -12.26
CA GLU A 120 -9.86 -12.70 -12.90
C GLU A 120 -9.74 -13.92 -11.95
N GLY A 121 -9.87 -13.70 -10.63
CA GLY A 121 -9.70 -14.76 -9.62
C GLY A 121 -8.23 -15.08 -9.36
N VAL A 122 -7.97 -16.35 -9.08
CA VAL A 122 -6.64 -16.90 -8.74
C VAL A 122 -5.63 -16.67 -9.86
N GLN A 123 -4.45 -16.20 -9.51
CA GLN A 123 -3.41 -15.87 -10.50
C GLN A 123 -2.43 -17.06 -10.71
N PRO A 124 -1.95 -17.26 -11.94
CA PRO A 124 -0.93 -18.26 -12.24
C PRO A 124 0.34 -18.05 -11.39
N GLN A 125 0.92 -19.15 -10.87
CA GLN A 125 2.10 -19.07 -10.00
C GLN A 125 3.28 -18.37 -10.65
N GLU A 126 3.47 -18.50 -11.97
CA GLU A 126 4.54 -17.85 -12.72
C GLU A 126 4.43 -16.33 -12.66
N LYS A 127 3.21 -15.80 -12.82
CA LYS A 127 2.94 -14.36 -12.68
C LYS A 127 3.20 -13.90 -11.24
N VAL A 128 2.72 -14.66 -10.24
CA VAL A 128 2.89 -14.31 -8.82
C VAL A 128 4.36 -14.33 -8.42
N VAL A 129 5.15 -15.27 -8.91
CA VAL A 129 6.60 -15.33 -8.67
C VAL A 129 7.31 -14.15 -9.33
N ASP A 130 6.93 -13.75 -10.56
CA ASP A 130 7.50 -12.57 -11.21
C ASP A 130 7.20 -11.28 -10.42
N TRP A 131 5.96 -11.07 -10.01
CA TRP A 131 5.57 -9.93 -9.18
C TRP A 131 6.29 -9.93 -7.83
N ALA A 132 6.41 -11.10 -7.19
CA ALA A 132 7.14 -11.24 -5.93
C ALA A 132 8.62 -10.86 -6.08
N ASN A 133 9.29 -11.26 -7.17
CA ASN A 133 10.66 -10.85 -7.46
C ASN A 133 10.79 -9.33 -7.57
N GLN A 134 9.87 -8.68 -8.29
CA GLN A 134 9.86 -7.22 -8.40
C GLN A 134 9.63 -6.54 -7.04
N LEU A 135 8.71 -7.09 -6.20
CA LEU A 135 8.48 -6.60 -4.85
C LEU A 135 9.70 -6.81 -3.94
N CYS A 136 10.43 -7.92 -4.09
CA CYS A 136 11.70 -8.14 -3.40
C CYS A 136 12.73 -7.05 -3.73
N ASP A 137 12.83 -6.62 -5.01
CA ASP A 137 13.70 -5.50 -5.41
C ASP A 137 13.30 -4.20 -4.68
N VAL A 138 12.00 -3.92 -4.57
CA VAL A 138 11.49 -2.76 -3.82
C VAL A 138 11.85 -2.87 -2.34
N LEU A 139 11.58 -4.03 -1.72
CA LEU A 139 11.89 -4.26 -0.31
C LEU A 139 13.40 -4.16 -0.05
N GLN A 140 14.23 -4.77 -0.88
CA GLN A 140 15.68 -4.65 -0.77
C GLN A 140 16.13 -3.18 -0.82
N TYR A 141 15.55 -2.39 -1.74
CA TYR A 141 15.82 -0.96 -1.80
C TYR A 141 15.44 -0.24 -0.50
N LEU A 142 14.27 -0.52 0.08
CA LEU A 142 13.80 0.09 1.33
C LEU A 142 14.67 -0.33 2.52
N HIS A 143 14.92 -1.62 2.68
CA HIS A 143 15.65 -2.20 3.79
C HIS A 143 17.15 -1.81 3.80
N THR A 144 17.73 -1.51 2.65
CA THR A 144 19.12 -1.04 2.56
C THR A 144 19.29 0.48 2.80
N ARG A 145 18.20 1.21 3.05
CA ARG A 145 18.31 2.63 3.47
C ARG A 145 18.95 2.74 4.86
N LYS A 146 19.48 3.91 5.19
CA LYS A 146 20.05 4.21 6.49
C LYS A 146 19.34 5.43 7.09
N PRO A 147 18.47 5.26 8.07
CA PRO A 147 18.01 3.97 8.64
C PRO A 147 17.16 3.16 7.66
N ALA A 148 17.05 1.83 7.89
CA ALA A 148 16.20 0.95 7.12
C ALA A 148 14.73 1.40 7.20
N ILE A 149 13.99 1.24 6.11
CA ILE A 149 12.57 1.60 6.03
C ILE A 149 11.76 0.31 5.95
N ILE A 150 10.87 0.11 6.91
CA ILE A 150 9.97 -1.03 6.98
C ILE A 150 8.59 -0.58 6.48
N TYR A 151 8.05 -1.30 5.49
CA TYR A 151 6.81 -0.91 4.80
C TYR A 151 5.55 -1.24 5.60
N ARG A 152 5.43 -2.45 6.16
CA ARG A 152 4.45 -2.93 7.15
C ARG A 152 3.00 -3.14 6.70
N ASP A 153 2.61 -2.82 5.48
CA ASP A 153 1.23 -3.02 4.98
C ASP A 153 1.18 -3.54 3.54
N MET A 154 2.04 -4.54 3.22
CA MET A 154 1.99 -5.17 1.92
C MET A 154 0.78 -6.10 1.82
N LYS A 155 -0.07 -5.82 0.81
CA LYS A 155 -1.29 -6.58 0.50
C LYS A 155 -1.71 -6.30 -0.94
N PRO A 156 -2.58 -7.11 -1.57
CA PRO A 156 -2.95 -6.93 -2.97
C PRO A 156 -3.51 -5.54 -3.31
N SER A 157 -4.27 -4.90 -2.40
CA SER A 157 -4.82 -3.56 -2.62
C SER A 157 -3.79 -2.43 -2.62
N ASN A 158 -2.59 -2.67 -2.07
CA ASN A 158 -1.49 -1.71 -2.03
C ASN A 158 -0.42 -1.95 -3.12
N ILE A 159 -0.70 -2.83 -4.08
CA ILE A 159 0.19 -3.15 -5.20
C ILE A 159 -0.55 -2.89 -6.50
N MET A 160 -0.04 -1.97 -7.32
CA MET A 160 -0.56 -1.67 -8.66
C MET A 160 0.22 -2.44 -9.71
N LEU A 161 -0.48 -3.11 -10.62
CA LEU A 161 0.08 -3.70 -11.85
C LEU A 161 -0.13 -2.75 -13.01
N ARG A 162 0.94 -2.39 -13.70
CA ARG A 162 0.92 -1.61 -14.93
C ARG A 162 0.72 -2.51 -16.15
N SER A 163 0.36 -1.90 -17.28
CA SER A 163 0.17 -2.60 -18.55
C SER A 163 1.44 -3.28 -19.10
N ASP A 164 2.62 -2.82 -18.69
CA ASP A 164 3.91 -3.42 -19.04
C ASP A 164 4.32 -4.60 -18.16
N GLY A 165 3.45 -5.01 -17.22
CA GLY A 165 3.71 -6.10 -16.26
C GLY A 165 4.53 -5.68 -15.04
N SER A 166 4.93 -4.42 -14.93
CA SER A 166 5.65 -3.93 -13.75
C SER A 166 4.70 -3.67 -12.58
N VAL A 167 5.17 -3.95 -11.35
CA VAL A 167 4.40 -3.68 -10.12
C VAL A 167 4.94 -2.46 -9.39
N VAL A 168 4.03 -1.71 -8.78
CA VAL A 168 4.32 -0.51 -7.97
C VAL A 168 3.67 -0.66 -6.62
N LEU A 169 4.47 -0.53 -5.56
CA LEU A 169 4.00 -0.54 -4.19
C LEU A 169 3.52 0.87 -3.82
N ILE A 170 2.25 0.99 -3.45
CA ILE A 170 1.59 2.25 -3.11
C ILE A 170 1.20 2.29 -1.63
N ASP A 171 0.89 3.45 -1.10
CA ASP A 171 0.43 3.71 0.27
C ASP A 171 1.46 3.41 1.39
N PHE A 172 2.20 4.46 1.77
CA PHE A 172 3.23 4.41 2.81
C PHE A 172 2.73 4.85 4.20
N GLY A 173 1.41 4.91 4.41
CA GLY A 173 0.82 5.40 5.67
C GLY A 173 1.22 4.63 6.93
N THR A 174 1.73 3.42 6.77
CA THR A 174 2.23 2.57 7.86
C THR A 174 3.75 2.41 7.88
N ALA A 175 4.46 2.90 6.84
CA ALA A 175 5.90 2.77 6.74
C ALA A 175 6.64 3.58 7.81
N ARG A 176 7.78 3.07 8.27
CA ARG A 176 8.63 3.78 9.24
C ARG A 176 10.11 3.47 9.06
N GLU A 177 10.94 4.39 9.58
CA GLU A 177 12.37 4.13 9.77
C GLU A 177 12.60 3.18 10.96
N PHE A 178 13.48 2.20 10.79
CA PHE A 178 13.91 1.31 11.87
C PHE A 178 14.74 2.08 12.89
N LYS A 179 14.46 1.90 14.20
CA LYS A 179 15.19 2.55 15.30
C LYS A 179 15.76 1.50 16.23
N GLU A 180 17.07 1.32 16.24
CA GLU A 180 17.80 0.30 17.02
C GLU A 180 17.51 0.28 18.52
N ARG A 181 16.99 1.37 19.10
CA ARG A 181 16.74 1.52 20.55
C ARG A 181 15.29 1.36 20.98
N HIS A 182 14.38 1.00 20.09
CA HIS A 182 12.98 0.71 20.45
C HIS A 182 12.82 -0.75 20.84
N VAL A 183 12.20 -0.98 22.03
CA VAL A 183 11.99 -2.34 22.58
C VAL A 183 10.74 -3.00 22.00
N ALA A 184 9.72 -2.22 21.65
CA ALA A 184 8.49 -2.73 21.05
C ALA A 184 7.71 -1.63 20.29
N ASP A 185 6.90 -2.02 19.32
CA ASP A 185 5.93 -1.14 18.70
C ASP A 185 4.72 -0.95 19.61
N THR A 186 4.38 0.29 19.90
CA THR A 186 3.28 0.63 20.82
C THR A 186 1.91 0.68 20.11
N THR A 187 1.89 0.61 18.78
CA THR A 187 0.67 0.74 17.96
C THR A 187 0.48 -0.50 17.11
N CYS A 188 -0.69 -1.12 17.20
CA CYS A 188 -1.10 -2.17 16.25
C CYS A 188 -1.36 -1.51 14.90
N LEU A 189 -0.49 -1.74 13.93
CA LEU A 189 -0.60 -1.21 12.58
C LEU A 189 -0.46 -2.35 11.57
N GLY A 190 -1.30 -2.32 10.55
CA GLY A 190 -1.30 -3.30 9.47
C GLY A 190 -2.69 -3.91 9.27
N THR A 191 -2.84 -4.63 8.18
CA THR A 191 -4.09 -5.30 7.80
C THR A 191 -4.12 -6.71 8.37
N GLN A 192 -5.15 -7.02 9.17
CA GLN A 192 -5.34 -8.38 9.70
C GLN A 192 -5.15 -9.42 8.61
N GLY A 193 -4.49 -10.55 8.93
CA GLY A 193 -4.18 -11.62 8.00
C GLY A 193 -2.91 -11.40 7.17
N TYR A 194 -2.58 -10.14 6.82
CA TYR A 194 -1.35 -9.79 6.11
C TYR A 194 -0.26 -9.27 7.06
N ALA A 195 -0.66 -8.68 8.18
CA ALA A 195 0.27 -8.16 9.17
C ALA A 195 0.97 -9.29 9.93
N ALA A 196 2.29 -9.17 10.09
CA ALA A 196 3.09 -10.12 10.83
C ALA A 196 2.74 -10.10 12.35
N PRO A 197 2.88 -11.22 13.06
CA PRO A 197 2.54 -11.30 14.50
C PRO A 197 3.18 -10.20 15.36
N GLU A 198 4.41 -9.83 15.07
CA GLU A 198 5.14 -8.77 15.80
C GLU A 198 4.56 -7.36 15.57
N GLN A 199 3.66 -7.14 14.60
CA GLN A 199 2.96 -5.87 14.42
C GLN A 199 1.82 -5.66 15.43
N PHE A 200 1.42 -6.72 16.12
CA PHE A 200 0.42 -6.64 17.17
C PHE A 200 1.11 -6.31 18.50
N GLY A 201 0.78 -5.13 19.06
CA GLY A 201 1.47 -4.45 20.14
C GLY A 201 1.97 -5.33 21.29
N GLY A 202 3.21 -5.07 21.71
CA GLY A 202 3.88 -5.77 22.82
C GLY A 202 4.61 -7.06 22.45
N MET A 203 4.52 -7.54 21.20
CA MET A 203 5.17 -8.80 20.77
C MET A 203 6.56 -8.59 20.13
N GLY A 204 7.07 -7.37 20.10
CA GLY A 204 8.40 -7.05 19.57
C GLY A 204 8.44 -5.79 18.72
N GLN A 205 9.59 -5.55 18.12
CA GLN A 205 9.80 -4.47 17.15
C GLN A 205 9.69 -5.01 15.73
N THR A 206 9.02 -4.28 14.84
CA THR A 206 9.00 -4.60 13.42
C THR A 206 10.36 -4.31 12.77
N ASP A 207 10.83 -5.22 11.94
CA ASP A 207 12.04 -5.10 11.13
C ASP A 207 11.81 -5.61 9.69
N GLU A 208 12.85 -5.78 8.90
CA GLU A 208 12.76 -6.20 7.50
C GLU A 208 11.98 -7.51 7.32
N ARG A 209 12.02 -8.41 8.31
CA ARG A 209 11.32 -9.70 8.30
C ARG A 209 9.81 -9.57 8.41
N THR A 210 9.32 -8.43 8.91
CA THR A 210 7.91 -8.07 8.92
C THR A 210 7.35 -7.97 7.50
N ASP A 211 8.09 -7.32 6.60
CA ASP A 211 7.70 -7.20 5.19
C ASP A 211 7.77 -8.52 4.43
N ILE A 212 8.70 -9.41 4.80
CA ILE A 212 8.78 -10.78 4.26
C ILE A 212 7.51 -11.57 4.60
N TYR A 213 6.98 -11.44 5.83
CA TYR A 213 5.72 -12.08 6.19
C TYR A 213 4.57 -11.58 5.32
N SER A 214 4.41 -10.27 5.19
CA SER A 214 3.34 -9.66 4.41
C SER A 214 3.44 -10.00 2.92
N LEU A 215 4.66 -10.12 2.37
CA LEU A 215 4.89 -10.63 1.01
C LEU A 215 4.40 -12.07 0.87
N GLY A 216 4.76 -12.96 1.81
CA GLY A 216 4.30 -14.36 1.82
C GLY A 216 2.77 -14.47 1.89
N ALA A 217 2.12 -13.69 2.77
CA ALA A 217 0.65 -13.66 2.87
C ALA A 217 -0.01 -13.12 1.59
N THR A 218 0.62 -12.13 0.94
CA THR A 218 0.18 -11.61 -0.36
C THR A 218 0.27 -12.67 -1.45
N MET A 219 1.41 -13.37 -1.56
CA MET A 219 1.58 -14.47 -2.52
C MET A 219 0.55 -15.58 -2.28
N TYR A 220 0.35 -15.96 -1.00
CA TYR A 220 -0.66 -16.95 -0.61
C TYR A 220 -2.04 -16.57 -1.17
N ARG A 221 -2.51 -15.34 -0.90
CA ARG A 221 -3.79 -14.83 -1.41
C ARG A 221 -3.88 -14.92 -2.93
N LEU A 222 -2.85 -14.51 -3.64
CA LEU A 222 -2.82 -14.45 -5.10
C LEU A 222 -2.90 -15.84 -5.75
N VAL A 223 -2.22 -16.87 -5.20
CA VAL A 223 -2.19 -18.22 -5.80
C VAL A 223 -3.30 -19.15 -5.31
N THR A 224 -3.92 -18.85 -4.15
CA THR A 224 -4.98 -19.71 -3.59
C THR A 224 -6.38 -19.11 -3.74
N GLY A 225 -6.49 -17.79 -3.86
CA GLY A 225 -7.77 -17.08 -3.78
C GLY A 225 -8.30 -16.91 -2.35
N HIS A 226 -7.68 -17.56 -1.34
CA HIS A 226 -8.14 -17.48 0.05
C HIS A 226 -7.59 -16.25 0.75
N ASN A 227 -8.50 -15.44 1.32
CA ASN A 227 -8.15 -14.24 2.03
C ASN A 227 -7.72 -14.56 3.46
N PRO A 228 -6.45 -14.31 3.85
CA PRO A 228 -6.00 -14.60 5.20
C PRO A 228 -6.66 -13.72 6.28
N SER A 229 -7.41 -12.67 5.86
CA SER A 229 -8.21 -11.81 6.76
C SER A 229 -9.59 -12.39 7.07
N GLU A 230 -9.96 -13.52 6.47
CA GLU A 230 -11.27 -14.16 6.62
C GLU A 230 -11.16 -15.53 7.30
N PRO A 231 -12.23 -16.03 7.93
CA PRO A 231 -12.23 -17.37 8.51
C PRO A 231 -11.78 -18.44 7.51
N PRO A 232 -11.00 -19.44 7.91
CA PRO A 232 -10.62 -19.79 9.29
C PRO A 232 -9.43 -19.00 9.87
N TYR A 233 -8.93 -17.91 9.22
CA TYR A 233 -7.77 -17.11 9.61
C TYR A 233 -6.44 -17.89 9.63
N GLU A 234 -6.41 -19.06 9.00
CA GLU A 234 -5.24 -19.93 8.90
C GLU A 234 -4.80 -20.07 7.45
N MET A 235 -3.50 -20.03 7.23
CA MET A 235 -2.92 -20.33 5.93
C MET A 235 -2.53 -21.81 5.87
N TYR A 236 -3.40 -22.61 5.25
CA TYR A 236 -3.10 -24.02 4.93
C TYR A 236 -2.03 -24.10 3.83
N PRO A 237 -1.33 -25.24 3.66
CA PRO A 237 -0.44 -25.42 2.52
C PRO A 237 -1.14 -25.06 1.20
N ILE A 238 -0.45 -24.35 0.30
CA ILE A 238 -1.09 -23.90 -0.96
C ILE A 238 -1.53 -25.08 -1.84
N THR A 239 -0.83 -26.22 -1.74
CA THR A 239 -1.18 -27.46 -2.44
C THR A 239 -2.48 -28.10 -1.92
N HIS A 240 -2.93 -27.75 -0.71
CA HIS A 240 -4.26 -28.12 -0.20
C HIS A 240 -5.37 -27.52 -1.06
N TRP A 241 -5.20 -26.28 -1.50
CA TRP A 241 -6.17 -25.57 -2.33
C TRP A 241 -6.03 -25.91 -3.81
N ASN A 242 -4.80 -26.02 -4.29
CA ASN A 242 -4.50 -26.36 -5.66
C ASN A 242 -3.28 -27.29 -5.75
N PRO A 243 -3.51 -28.62 -5.90
CA PRO A 243 -2.42 -29.60 -6.00
C PRO A 243 -1.46 -29.41 -7.19
N ARG A 244 -1.79 -28.52 -8.14
CA ARG A 244 -0.92 -28.19 -9.28
C ARG A 244 0.15 -27.14 -8.96
N LEU A 245 0.03 -26.45 -7.81
CA LEU A 245 1.04 -25.52 -7.36
C LEU A 245 2.32 -26.26 -6.95
N SER A 246 3.48 -25.63 -7.17
CA SER A 246 4.75 -26.27 -6.88
C SER A 246 5.02 -26.33 -5.36
N THR A 247 5.62 -27.43 -4.92
CA THR A 247 6.07 -27.60 -3.54
C THR A 247 7.20 -26.62 -3.18
N GLY A 248 7.96 -26.16 -4.19
CA GLY A 248 8.95 -25.11 -4.01
C GLY A 248 8.31 -23.77 -3.60
N LEU A 249 7.25 -23.34 -4.30
CA LEU A 249 6.50 -22.15 -3.94
C LEU A 249 5.83 -22.30 -2.57
N GLU A 250 5.26 -23.46 -2.26
CA GLU A 250 4.69 -23.78 -0.95
C GLU A 250 5.72 -23.59 0.16
N GLY A 251 6.92 -24.14 -0.01
CA GLY A 251 8.00 -24.00 0.97
C GLY A 251 8.43 -22.55 1.19
N ILE A 252 8.48 -21.75 0.12
CA ILE A 252 8.79 -20.31 0.20
C ILE A 252 7.70 -19.56 0.98
N ILE A 253 6.43 -19.75 0.63
CA ILE A 253 5.31 -19.08 1.30
C ILE A 253 5.26 -19.50 2.78
N ALA A 254 5.38 -20.79 3.09
CA ALA A 254 5.39 -21.28 4.45
C ALA A 254 6.54 -20.68 5.30
N LYS A 255 7.73 -20.55 4.69
CA LYS A 255 8.87 -19.92 5.34
C LYS A 255 8.62 -18.43 5.59
N CYS A 256 8.17 -17.68 4.58
CA CYS A 256 7.86 -16.25 4.71
C CYS A 256 6.81 -16.00 5.80
N THR A 257 5.78 -16.83 5.89
CA THR A 257 4.68 -16.68 6.85
C THR A 257 4.91 -17.37 8.18
N SER A 258 6.15 -17.80 8.49
CA SER A 258 6.50 -18.31 9.82
C SER A 258 6.15 -17.29 10.91
N LYS A 259 5.52 -17.76 12.01
CA LYS A 259 5.18 -16.89 13.15
C LYS A 259 6.42 -16.34 13.86
N ASP A 260 7.48 -17.14 13.93
CA ASP A 260 8.78 -16.70 14.46
C ASP A 260 9.59 -15.96 13.38
N PRO A 261 9.89 -14.65 13.57
CA PRO A 261 10.70 -13.88 12.61
C PRO A 261 12.08 -14.49 12.32
N LYS A 262 12.66 -15.24 13.27
CA LYS A 262 13.96 -15.88 13.07
C LYS A 262 13.93 -17.04 12.06
N SER A 263 12.75 -17.54 11.76
CA SER A 263 12.53 -18.65 10.82
C SER A 263 12.21 -18.18 9.38
N ARG A 264 12.10 -16.88 9.16
CA ARG A 264 11.82 -16.28 7.84
C ARG A 264 13.06 -16.08 6.99
#